data_ccd029b210b5153294d97fc712c215bf
#
_entry.id   ccd029b210b5153294d97fc712c215bf
#
_cell.length_a   1.000
_cell.length_b   1.000
_cell.length_c   1.000
_cell.angle_alpha   90.00
_cell.angle_beta   90.00
_cell.angle_gamma   90.00
#
_symmetry.space_group_name_H-M   'P 1'
#
loop_
_entity.id
_entity.type
_entity.pdbx_description
1 polymer ?
#
loop_
_entity_poly.entity_id
_entity_poly.type
_entity_poly.pdbx_seq_one_letter_code
_entity_poly.pdbx_strand_id
1 'polypeptide(L)'
;MSGPNTNYDPVEVTPLSPDEVTRMRDEALAAIAAAQTLDELKDARIAHFGDRAPLTLANAEIGALPPQARAEAGKRVGAARAAVRQALADRTAALESDRDRRVLLEEAVDVTLPWDRMAPGARHPVTMTGDRLADVFVALGYEVAEGPEAEAEWYNFDALNFPPDHPAREAQDTLFVAGPKEAGDGTGGTLSSARSGVILRTHTSPVQIRAMLSRPLPLYVVSPGRCYRADALDATHSPVFHQIECLAVDEGLTMADLRGAIQSFVDAMFGEGLRTRFRPDFFPFTEPSADVSMECHICRGASTRPGGEPCRVCRSQGWIEIAGCGMVNPRVLVACGVDSDRYSGFAFGLGIERTLMIGHGVTDIRATIEGDVRFSRAFGTEI
;
A
#
# COMPACT_ATOMS: atom_id res chain seq x y z
N MET A 1 -26.30 -27.57 -23.75
CA MET A 1 -27.25 -28.49 -23.06
C MET A 1 -27.19 -29.82 -23.80
N SER A 2 -26.37 -30.75 -23.32
CA SER A 2 -26.38 -32.14 -23.81
C SER A 2 -27.61 -32.82 -23.24
N GLY A 3 -28.43 -33.39 -24.12
CA GLY A 3 -29.62 -34.15 -23.73
C GLY A 3 -29.27 -35.37 -22.85
N PRO A 4 -30.26 -35.96 -22.15
CA PRO A 4 -30.00 -37.07 -21.28
C PRO A 4 -29.42 -38.24 -22.07
N ASN A 5 -28.28 -38.77 -21.60
CA ASN A 5 -27.65 -39.95 -22.16
C ASN A 5 -28.55 -41.15 -21.85
N THR A 6 -29.28 -41.65 -22.84
CA THR A 6 -30.25 -42.73 -22.72
C THR A 6 -29.64 -44.13 -22.55
N ASN A 7 -28.29 -44.24 -22.59
CA ASN A 7 -27.54 -45.49 -22.41
C ASN A 7 -26.89 -45.63 -21.03
N TYR A 8 -27.36 -44.92 -20.05
CA TYR A 8 -26.77 -44.88 -18.72
C TYR A 8 -27.39 -45.95 -17.82
N ASP A 9 -26.64 -46.98 -17.47
CA ASP A 9 -27.03 -47.94 -16.44
C ASP A 9 -26.76 -47.31 -15.06
N PRO A 10 -27.78 -47.02 -14.25
CA PRO A 10 -27.62 -46.37 -12.94
C PRO A 10 -26.83 -47.23 -11.93
N VAL A 11 -26.58 -48.47 -12.20
CA VAL A 11 -25.76 -49.37 -11.37
C VAL A 11 -24.26 -49.14 -11.62
N GLU A 12 -23.88 -48.58 -12.78
CA GLU A 12 -22.49 -48.37 -13.17
C GLU A 12 -22.00 -46.93 -12.92
N VAL A 13 -22.80 -46.04 -12.33
CA VAL A 13 -22.36 -44.70 -11.99
C VAL A 13 -21.47 -44.72 -10.75
N THR A 14 -20.21 -44.98 -10.94
CA THR A 14 -19.23 -45.13 -9.85
C THR A 14 -19.35 -44.05 -8.76
N PRO A 15 -19.48 -42.73 -9.07
CA PRO A 15 -19.59 -41.67 -8.07
C PRO A 15 -20.85 -41.72 -7.21
N LEU A 16 -21.88 -42.46 -7.63
CA LEU A 16 -23.16 -42.59 -6.93
C LEU A 16 -23.39 -43.95 -6.25
N SER A 17 -22.40 -44.86 -6.39
CA SER A 17 -22.44 -46.15 -5.72
C SER A 17 -22.43 -46.00 -4.19
N PRO A 18 -23.02 -46.91 -3.45
CA PRO A 18 -23.04 -46.88 -1.97
C PRO A 18 -21.63 -46.78 -1.36
N ASP A 19 -20.67 -47.53 -1.92
CA ASP A 19 -19.30 -47.60 -1.42
C ASP A 19 -18.55 -46.30 -1.67
N GLU A 20 -18.74 -45.74 -2.86
CA GLU A 20 -18.04 -44.49 -3.24
C GLU A 20 -18.60 -43.29 -2.48
N VAL A 21 -19.93 -43.18 -2.31
CA VAL A 21 -20.54 -42.12 -1.50
C VAL A 21 -20.10 -42.23 -0.03
N THR A 22 -19.99 -43.47 0.46
CA THR A 22 -19.48 -43.73 1.83
C THR A 22 -18.01 -43.29 1.93
N ARG A 23 -17.17 -43.68 0.98
CA ARG A 23 -15.76 -43.27 0.95
C ARG A 23 -15.60 -41.75 0.93
N MET A 24 -16.30 -41.04 0.02
CA MET A 24 -16.25 -39.58 -0.05
C MET A 24 -16.72 -38.90 1.25
N ARG A 25 -17.75 -39.45 1.90
CA ARG A 25 -18.21 -38.97 3.20
C ARG A 25 -17.12 -39.15 4.28
N ASP A 26 -16.57 -40.35 4.37
CA ASP A 26 -15.63 -40.71 5.43
C ASP A 26 -14.30 -39.97 5.28
N GLU A 27 -13.82 -39.73 4.05
CA GLU A 27 -12.67 -38.87 3.76
C GLU A 27 -12.92 -37.41 4.20
N ALA A 28 -14.13 -36.89 3.88
CA ALA A 28 -14.50 -35.55 4.31
C ALA A 28 -14.57 -35.44 5.84
N LEU A 29 -15.17 -36.40 6.51
CA LEU A 29 -15.29 -36.43 7.97
C LEU A 29 -13.91 -36.54 8.63
N ALA A 30 -13.01 -37.37 8.09
CA ALA A 30 -11.63 -37.49 8.56
C ALA A 30 -10.85 -36.19 8.42
N ALA A 31 -10.94 -35.53 7.26
CA ALA A 31 -10.27 -34.25 7.03
C ALA A 31 -10.79 -33.14 7.98
N ILE A 32 -12.11 -33.07 8.20
CA ILE A 32 -12.72 -32.14 9.13
C ILE A 32 -12.27 -32.40 10.57
N ALA A 33 -12.22 -33.66 10.99
CA ALA A 33 -11.79 -34.05 12.33
C ALA A 33 -10.30 -33.76 12.57
N ALA A 34 -9.46 -33.89 11.54
CA ALA A 34 -8.02 -33.65 11.62
C ALA A 34 -7.65 -32.14 11.72
N ALA A 35 -8.49 -31.24 11.23
CA ALA A 35 -8.25 -29.80 11.24
C ALA A 35 -8.09 -29.28 12.68
N GLN A 36 -6.95 -28.66 12.98
CA GLN A 36 -6.62 -28.10 14.31
C GLN A 36 -6.86 -26.59 14.39
N THR A 37 -7.00 -25.91 13.25
CA THR A 37 -7.21 -24.48 13.14
C THR A 37 -8.44 -24.17 12.26
N LEU A 38 -8.99 -22.96 12.39
CA LEU A 38 -10.08 -22.48 11.53
C LEU A 38 -9.65 -22.38 10.06
N ASP A 39 -8.38 -22.08 9.79
CA ASP A 39 -7.84 -22.02 8.42
C ASP A 39 -7.75 -23.43 7.81
N GLU A 40 -7.23 -24.41 8.54
CA GLU A 40 -7.22 -25.81 8.10
C GLU A 40 -8.64 -26.35 7.87
N LEU A 41 -9.60 -25.98 8.74
CA LEU A 41 -10.99 -26.36 8.58
C LEU A 41 -11.62 -25.71 7.34
N LYS A 42 -11.24 -24.47 7.03
CA LYS A 42 -11.65 -23.78 5.80
C LYS A 42 -11.14 -24.49 4.55
N ASP A 43 -9.88 -24.95 4.57
CA ASP A 43 -9.29 -25.70 3.46
C ASP A 43 -9.97 -27.06 3.30
N ALA A 44 -10.22 -27.79 4.39
CA ALA A 44 -10.98 -29.02 4.37
C ALA A 44 -12.42 -28.82 3.84
N ARG A 45 -13.08 -27.71 4.21
CA ARG A 45 -14.38 -27.33 3.68
C ARG A 45 -14.35 -27.10 2.17
N ILE A 46 -13.34 -26.37 1.67
CA ILE A 46 -13.19 -26.11 0.23
C ILE A 46 -12.99 -27.43 -0.53
N ALA A 47 -12.12 -28.30 -0.03
CA ALA A 47 -11.78 -29.57 -0.67
C ALA A 47 -12.96 -30.57 -0.68
N HIS A 48 -13.75 -30.66 0.39
CA HIS A 48 -14.73 -31.73 0.58
C HIS A 48 -16.19 -31.28 0.54
N PHE A 49 -16.48 -29.97 0.60
CA PHE A 49 -17.84 -29.42 0.60
C PHE A 49 -18.01 -28.19 -0.32
N GLY A 50 -16.94 -27.73 -0.99
CA GLY A 50 -16.97 -26.65 -1.98
C GLY A 50 -17.65 -27.09 -3.30
N ASP A 51 -17.76 -26.16 -4.25
CA ASP A 51 -18.46 -26.38 -5.53
C ASP A 51 -17.84 -27.50 -6.38
N ARG A 52 -16.54 -27.73 -6.24
CA ARG A 52 -15.78 -28.78 -6.94
C ARG A 52 -15.52 -30.02 -6.07
N ALA A 53 -16.09 -30.06 -4.89
CA ALA A 53 -15.92 -31.21 -4.00
C ALA A 53 -16.63 -32.47 -4.54
N PRO A 54 -16.04 -33.66 -4.30
CA PRO A 54 -16.59 -34.93 -4.84
C PRO A 54 -18.06 -35.14 -4.52
N LEU A 55 -18.49 -34.91 -3.29
CA LEU A 55 -19.92 -35.03 -2.91
C LEU A 55 -20.82 -33.97 -3.58
N THR A 56 -20.29 -32.80 -3.91
CA THR A 56 -21.03 -31.74 -4.63
C THR A 56 -21.19 -32.12 -6.09
N LEU A 57 -20.15 -32.63 -6.70
CA LEU A 57 -20.18 -33.14 -8.09
C LEU A 57 -21.09 -34.35 -8.20
N ALA A 58 -20.98 -35.33 -7.27
CA ALA A 58 -21.89 -36.49 -7.21
C ALA A 58 -23.37 -36.05 -7.09
N ASN A 59 -23.67 -35.02 -6.30
CA ASN A 59 -25.01 -34.48 -6.19
C ASN A 59 -25.54 -33.89 -7.51
N ALA A 60 -24.68 -33.30 -8.33
CA ALA A 60 -25.05 -32.77 -9.66
C ALA A 60 -25.41 -33.90 -10.65
N GLU A 61 -24.74 -35.07 -10.55
CA GLU A 61 -24.95 -36.21 -11.41
C GLU A 61 -26.32 -36.90 -11.17
N ILE A 62 -26.93 -36.70 -10.00
CA ILE A 62 -28.25 -37.29 -9.68
C ILE A 62 -29.31 -36.89 -10.72
N GLY A 63 -29.21 -35.67 -11.26
CA GLY A 63 -30.15 -35.16 -12.27
C GLY A 63 -30.17 -35.98 -13.57
N ALA A 64 -29.09 -36.67 -13.90
CA ALA A 64 -28.95 -37.49 -15.10
C ALA A 64 -29.51 -38.92 -14.95
N LEU A 65 -29.83 -39.36 -13.74
CA LEU A 65 -30.34 -40.69 -13.46
C LEU A 65 -31.82 -40.88 -13.88
N PRO A 66 -32.26 -42.12 -14.18
CA PRO A 66 -33.70 -42.47 -14.33
C PRO A 66 -34.49 -42.18 -13.04
N PRO A 67 -35.81 -41.86 -13.13
CA PRO A 67 -36.61 -41.42 -11.99
C PRO A 67 -36.57 -42.35 -10.77
N GLN A 68 -36.51 -43.66 -10.99
CA GLN A 68 -36.48 -44.66 -9.93
C GLN A 68 -35.16 -44.66 -9.15
N ALA A 69 -34.01 -44.46 -9.82
CA ALA A 69 -32.71 -44.44 -9.21
C ALA A 69 -32.40 -43.07 -8.52
N ARG A 70 -33.04 -41.97 -8.97
CA ARG A 70 -32.86 -40.63 -8.38
C ARG A 70 -33.21 -40.58 -6.90
N ALA A 71 -34.30 -41.25 -6.50
CA ALA A 71 -34.78 -41.19 -5.12
C ALA A 71 -33.78 -41.82 -4.13
N GLU A 72 -33.24 -42.99 -4.48
CA GLU A 72 -32.25 -43.66 -3.63
C GLU A 72 -30.89 -43.00 -3.62
N ALA A 73 -30.38 -42.59 -4.80
CA ALA A 73 -29.13 -41.84 -4.90
C ALA A 73 -29.24 -40.49 -4.17
N GLY A 74 -30.34 -39.77 -4.36
CA GLY A 74 -30.61 -38.51 -3.67
C GLY A 74 -30.65 -38.64 -2.16
N LYS A 75 -31.30 -39.70 -1.63
CA LYS A 75 -31.33 -39.98 -0.19
C LYS A 75 -29.93 -40.27 0.36
N ARG A 76 -29.15 -41.07 -0.36
CA ARG A 76 -27.79 -41.47 0.02
C ARG A 76 -26.81 -40.30 0.03
N VAL A 77 -26.72 -39.57 -1.09
CA VAL A 77 -25.87 -38.40 -1.21
C VAL A 77 -26.32 -37.26 -0.28
N GLY A 78 -27.65 -37.07 -0.15
CA GLY A 78 -28.23 -36.12 0.78
C GLY A 78 -27.84 -36.38 2.23
N ALA A 79 -27.91 -37.66 2.66
CA ALA A 79 -27.51 -38.08 4.01
C ALA A 79 -25.96 -37.83 4.22
N ALA A 80 -25.13 -38.18 3.24
CA ALA A 80 -23.70 -37.97 3.31
C ALA A 80 -23.38 -36.48 3.44
N ARG A 81 -23.99 -35.62 2.61
CA ARG A 81 -23.81 -34.17 2.67
C ARG A 81 -24.31 -33.55 3.98
N ALA A 82 -25.40 -34.07 4.52
CA ALA A 82 -25.94 -33.66 5.82
C ALA A 82 -24.94 -33.98 6.95
N ALA A 83 -24.36 -35.17 6.95
CA ALA A 83 -23.34 -35.57 7.92
C ALA A 83 -22.08 -34.70 7.85
N VAL A 84 -21.58 -34.42 6.64
CA VAL A 84 -20.41 -33.54 6.45
C VAL A 84 -20.72 -32.11 6.90
N ARG A 85 -21.93 -31.60 6.59
CA ARG A 85 -22.36 -30.26 7.03
C ARG A 85 -22.43 -30.16 8.55
N GLN A 86 -22.97 -31.19 9.20
CA GLN A 86 -23.06 -31.25 10.66
C GLN A 86 -21.64 -31.27 11.27
N ALA A 87 -20.78 -32.15 10.78
CA ALA A 87 -19.40 -32.23 11.26
C ALA A 87 -18.62 -30.92 11.10
N LEU A 88 -18.82 -30.20 9.98
CA LEU A 88 -18.23 -28.85 9.78
C LEU A 88 -18.76 -27.88 10.82
N ALA A 89 -20.06 -27.86 11.09
CA ALA A 89 -20.64 -26.95 12.08
C ALA A 89 -20.10 -27.24 13.49
N ASP A 90 -20.11 -28.55 13.87
CA ASP A 90 -19.62 -28.98 15.19
C ASP A 90 -18.10 -28.64 15.38
N ARG A 91 -17.28 -28.90 14.33
CA ARG A 91 -15.85 -28.62 14.40
C ARG A 91 -15.57 -27.11 14.40
N THR A 92 -16.34 -26.32 13.63
CA THR A 92 -16.25 -24.85 13.68
C THR A 92 -16.53 -24.35 15.08
N ALA A 93 -17.63 -24.75 15.69
CA ALA A 93 -18.00 -24.33 17.05
C ALA A 93 -16.93 -24.73 18.10
N ALA A 94 -16.36 -25.94 17.97
CA ALA A 94 -15.28 -26.39 18.85
C ALA A 94 -14.03 -25.53 18.71
N LEU A 95 -13.55 -25.28 17.48
CA LEU A 95 -12.35 -24.48 17.23
C LEU A 95 -12.57 -23.01 17.60
N GLU A 96 -13.75 -22.45 17.39
CA GLU A 96 -14.09 -21.11 17.84
C GLU A 96 -14.08 -21.00 19.37
N SER A 97 -14.68 -21.98 20.05
CA SER A 97 -14.66 -22.03 21.52
C SER A 97 -13.24 -22.15 22.08
N ASP A 98 -12.39 -22.96 21.44
CA ASP A 98 -10.99 -23.11 21.86
C ASP A 98 -10.18 -21.86 21.58
N ARG A 99 -10.40 -21.19 20.45
CA ARG A 99 -9.81 -19.89 20.14
C ARG A 99 -10.22 -18.86 21.18
N ASP A 100 -11.51 -18.73 21.45
CA ASP A 100 -12.04 -17.72 22.37
C ASP A 100 -11.53 -17.95 23.79
N ARG A 101 -11.45 -19.20 24.23
CA ARG A 101 -10.85 -19.56 25.52
C ARG A 101 -9.37 -19.16 25.59
N ARG A 102 -8.61 -19.41 24.53
CA ARG A 102 -7.21 -19.03 24.44
C ARG A 102 -7.04 -17.51 24.46
N VAL A 103 -7.83 -16.77 23.67
CA VAL A 103 -7.84 -15.31 23.63
C VAL A 103 -8.15 -14.74 25.02
N LEU A 104 -9.17 -15.27 25.72
CA LEU A 104 -9.51 -14.81 27.08
C LEU A 104 -8.37 -15.04 28.09
N LEU A 105 -7.53 -16.05 27.87
CA LEU A 105 -6.37 -16.31 28.74
C LEU A 105 -5.15 -15.45 28.36
N GLU A 106 -4.89 -15.33 27.05
CA GLU A 106 -3.72 -14.61 26.53
C GLU A 106 -3.88 -13.09 26.63
N GLU A 107 -5.12 -12.59 26.46
CA GLU A 107 -5.45 -11.17 26.56
C GLU A 107 -5.97 -10.75 27.95
N ALA A 108 -5.86 -11.64 28.94
CA ALA A 108 -6.25 -11.30 30.31
C ALA A 108 -5.35 -10.16 30.84
N VAL A 109 -5.97 -9.07 31.25
CA VAL A 109 -5.29 -7.92 31.86
C VAL A 109 -5.63 -7.82 33.34
N ASP A 110 -4.63 -7.50 34.14
CA ASP A 110 -4.85 -7.22 35.56
C ASP A 110 -5.47 -5.83 35.72
N VAL A 111 -6.77 -5.78 35.95
CA VAL A 111 -7.51 -4.54 36.14
C VAL A 111 -7.24 -3.86 37.48
N THR A 112 -6.47 -4.50 38.39
CA THR A 112 -6.07 -3.89 39.67
C THR A 112 -4.81 -3.04 39.52
N LEU A 113 -4.11 -3.12 38.40
CA LEU A 113 -2.98 -2.25 38.11
C LEU A 113 -3.47 -0.79 37.97
N PRO A 114 -2.70 0.19 38.49
CA PRO A 114 -3.06 1.60 38.36
C PRO A 114 -3.17 1.96 36.86
N TRP A 115 -4.39 2.32 36.44
CA TRP A 115 -4.69 2.74 35.06
C TRP A 115 -4.41 4.23 34.82
N ASP A 116 -4.34 5.01 35.93
CA ASP A 116 -4.17 6.46 35.98
C ASP A 116 -2.71 6.92 35.91
N ARG A 117 -1.79 6.00 35.60
CA ARG A 117 -0.40 6.39 35.29
C ARG A 117 -0.41 7.40 34.17
N MET A 118 0.17 8.59 34.41
CA MET A 118 0.42 9.53 33.33
C MET A 118 1.15 8.78 32.21
N ALA A 119 0.45 8.67 31.10
CA ALA A 119 1.05 8.04 29.95
C ALA A 119 2.22 8.91 29.49
N PRO A 120 3.39 8.32 29.20
CA PRO A 120 4.49 9.07 28.61
C PRO A 120 3.98 9.76 27.36
N GLY A 121 4.43 10.99 27.12
CA GLY A 121 4.19 11.69 25.87
C GLY A 121 4.73 10.88 24.69
N ALA A 122 4.20 11.13 23.50
CA ALA A 122 4.71 10.57 22.27
C ALA A 122 4.73 11.65 21.21
N ARG A 123 5.73 11.59 20.33
CA ARG A 123 5.75 12.39 19.10
C ARG A 123 4.96 11.66 18.03
N HIS A 124 4.38 12.43 17.12
CA HIS A 124 3.68 11.82 15.99
C HIS A 124 4.69 11.07 15.08
N PRO A 125 4.45 9.79 14.72
CA PRO A 125 5.45 8.98 14.01
C PRO A 125 5.80 9.54 12.62
N VAL A 126 4.88 10.21 11.92
CA VAL A 126 5.18 10.90 10.65
C VAL A 126 6.19 12.02 10.87
N THR A 127 6.05 12.82 11.95
CA THR A 127 7.01 13.88 12.29
C THR A 127 8.39 13.28 12.60
N MET A 128 8.43 12.23 13.42
CA MET A 128 9.71 11.57 13.76
C MET A 128 10.40 10.99 12.54
N THR A 129 9.63 10.35 11.65
CA THR A 129 10.16 9.83 10.38
C THR A 129 10.69 10.96 9.50
N GLY A 130 9.96 12.07 9.39
CA GLY A 130 10.39 13.25 8.65
C GLY A 130 11.68 13.86 9.19
N ASP A 131 11.80 14.00 10.51
CA ASP A 131 13.01 14.50 11.17
C ASP A 131 14.20 13.56 10.90
N ARG A 132 14.02 12.25 11.09
CA ARG A 132 15.06 11.26 10.82
C ARG A 132 15.52 11.27 9.36
N LEU A 133 14.60 11.42 8.42
CA LEU A 133 14.92 11.58 7.00
C LEU A 133 15.74 12.84 6.76
N ALA A 134 15.32 13.96 7.33
CA ALA A 134 16.07 15.23 7.21
C ALA A 134 17.47 15.09 7.81
N ASP A 135 17.62 14.47 8.97
CA ASP A 135 18.93 14.26 9.63
C ASP A 135 19.89 13.42 8.77
N VAL A 136 19.40 12.41 8.06
CA VAL A 136 20.22 11.62 7.10
C VAL A 136 20.82 12.53 6.04
N PHE A 137 20.03 13.44 5.46
CA PHE A 137 20.51 14.35 4.42
C PHE A 137 21.37 15.47 4.98
N VAL A 138 21.06 15.98 6.16
CA VAL A 138 21.92 16.95 6.86
C VAL A 138 23.31 16.35 7.13
N ALA A 139 23.37 15.08 7.52
CA ALA A 139 24.65 14.36 7.69
C ALA A 139 25.43 14.20 6.36
N LEU A 140 24.74 14.22 5.21
CA LEU A 140 25.35 14.23 3.88
C LEU A 140 25.71 15.66 3.38
N GLY A 141 25.48 16.69 4.18
CA GLY A 141 25.81 18.09 3.85
C GLY A 141 24.67 18.88 3.20
N TYR A 142 23.44 18.38 3.22
CA TYR A 142 22.29 19.12 2.73
C TYR A 142 21.76 20.08 3.80
N GLU A 143 21.19 21.19 3.37
CA GLU A 143 20.46 22.14 4.21
C GLU A 143 18.96 21.87 4.14
N VAL A 144 18.25 21.99 5.27
CA VAL A 144 16.79 21.94 5.28
C VAL A 144 16.23 23.25 4.71
N ALA A 145 15.35 23.13 3.74
CA ALA A 145 14.64 24.26 3.14
C ALA A 145 13.14 24.09 3.31
N GLU A 146 12.46 25.14 3.71
CA GLU A 146 11.00 25.18 3.87
C GLU A 146 10.36 26.17 2.90
N GLY A 147 9.07 26.02 2.65
CA GLY A 147 8.30 26.91 1.80
C GLY A 147 6.81 26.84 2.10
N PRO A 148 6.00 27.75 1.53
CA PRO A 148 4.58 27.83 1.80
C PRO A 148 3.82 26.61 1.27
N GLU A 149 2.75 26.22 1.97
CA GLU A 149 1.81 25.18 1.52
C GLU A 149 0.84 25.70 0.46
N ALA A 150 0.40 26.95 0.59
CA ALA A 150 -0.36 27.66 -0.44
C ALA A 150 0.62 28.34 -1.39
N GLU A 151 0.69 27.88 -2.62
CA GLU A 151 1.74 28.23 -3.57
C GLU A 151 1.18 28.79 -4.88
N ALA A 152 1.89 29.68 -5.54
CA ALA A 152 1.53 30.11 -6.87
C ALA A 152 1.72 28.96 -7.89
N GLU A 153 0.79 28.84 -8.84
CA GLU A 153 0.81 27.81 -9.89
C GLU A 153 2.16 27.76 -10.62
N TRP A 154 2.79 28.90 -10.82
CA TRP A 154 4.08 28.99 -11.49
C TRP A 154 5.18 28.16 -10.81
N TYR A 155 5.29 28.22 -9.47
CA TYR A 155 6.29 27.44 -8.74
C TYR A 155 6.01 25.94 -8.75
N ASN A 156 4.72 25.59 -8.75
CA ASN A 156 4.30 24.18 -8.66
C ASN A 156 4.29 23.48 -10.02
N PHE A 157 4.19 24.24 -11.12
CA PHE A 157 4.03 23.68 -12.46
C PHE A 157 4.96 24.29 -13.50
N ASP A 158 4.85 25.59 -13.78
CA ASP A 158 5.54 26.21 -14.93
C ASP A 158 7.05 26.15 -14.80
N ALA A 159 7.59 26.54 -13.63
CA ALA A 159 9.01 26.47 -13.34
C ALA A 159 9.57 25.03 -13.31
N LEU A 160 8.70 24.06 -13.10
CA LEU A 160 9.02 22.62 -13.10
C LEU A 160 8.75 21.96 -14.47
N ASN A 161 8.65 22.76 -15.53
CA ASN A 161 8.48 22.30 -16.91
C ASN A 161 7.21 21.47 -17.16
N PHE A 162 6.18 21.58 -16.36
CA PHE A 162 4.89 20.97 -16.66
C PHE A 162 4.22 21.66 -17.84
N PRO A 163 3.81 20.96 -18.89
CA PRO A 163 3.06 21.57 -19.99
C PRO A 163 1.68 22.07 -19.53
N PRO A 164 1.09 23.06 -20.22
CA PRO A 164 -0.20 23.65 -19.82
C PRO A 164 -1.35 22.65 -19.77
N ASP A 165 -1.30 21.61 -20.58
CA ASP A 165 -2.31 20.56 -20.74
C ASP A 165 -2.00 19.29 -19.92
N HIS A 166 -1.05 19.36 -18.99
CA HIS A 166 -0.69 18.22 -18.15
C HIS A 166 -1.85 17.87 -17.20
N PRO A 167 -2.26 16.58 -17.09
CA PRO A 167 -3.38 16.17 -16.24
C PRO A 167 -3.27 16.63 -14.78
N ALA A 168 -2.08 16.62 -14.19
CA ALA A 168 -1.87 17.07 -12.82
C ALA A 168 -2.27 18.53 -12.54
N ARG A 169 -2.48 19.34 -13.58
CA ARG A 169 -2.98 20.73 -13.48
C ARG A 169 -4.52 20.80 -13.39
N GLU A 170 -5.21 19.70 -13.50
CA GLU A 170 -6.66 19.67 -13.44
C GLU A 170 -7.17 19.67 -12.00
N ALA A 171 -8.41 20.17 -11.83
CA ALA A 171 -9.04 20.24 -10.50
C ALA A 171 -9.37 18.88 -9.88
N GLN A 172 -9.31 17.82 -10.67
CA GLN A 172 -9.45 16.45 -10.16
C GLN A 172 -8.20 15.96 -9.40
N ASP A 173 -7.03 16.58 -9.64
CA ASP A 173 -5.77 16.18 -9.00
C ASP A 173 -5.21 17.30 -8.10
N THR A 174 -5.54 18.57 -8.38
CA THR A 174 -5.01 19.75 -7.69
C THR A 174 -6.10 20.54 -6.98
N LEU A 175 -5.84 20.92 -5.72
CA LEU A 175 -6.72 21.78 -4.93
C LEU A 175 -6.39 23.26 -5.20
N PHE A 176 -7.30 23.97 -5.87
CA PHE A 176 -7.18 25.40 -6.18
C PHE A 176 -7.81 26.25 -5.10
N VAL A 177 -7.14 27.34 -4.74
CA VAL A 177 -7.72 28.37 -3.88
C VAL A 177 -8.67 29.22 -4.70
N ALA A 178 -9.90 29.41 -4.19
CA ALA A 178 -10.89 30.25 -4.86
C ALA A 178 -10.41 31.71 -4.96
N GLY A 179 -10.60 32.32 -6.12
CA GLY A 179 -10.33 33.73 -6.30
C GLY A 179 -11.28 34.62 -5.48
N PRO A 180 -10.95 35.93 -5.30
CA PRO A 180 -11.84 36.86 -4.66
C PRO A 180 -13.14 36.96 -5.46
N LYS A 181 -14.29 37.08 -4.77
CA LYS A 181 -15.59 37.36 -5.42
C LYS A 181 -15.48 38.69 -6.14
N GLU A 182 -15.85 38.74 -7.42
CA GLU A 182 -16.06 40.03 -8.06
C GLU A 182 -17.19 40.75 -7.29
N ALA A 183 -16.88 41.97 -6.83
CA ALA A 183 -17.84 42.81 -6.15
C ALA A 183 -18.88 43.28 -7.18
N GLY A 184 -20.04 42.59 -7.28
CA GLY A 184 -21.03 43.06 -8.23
C GLY A 184 -22.31 42.30 -8.44
N ASP A 185 -22.49 41.09 -7.95
CA ASP A 185 -23.81 40.49 -8.05
C ASP A 185 -24.36 40.06 -6.68
N GLY A 186 -25.43 40.72 -6.27
CA GLY A 186 -26.08 40.52 -4.98
C GLY A 186 -26.76 39.15 -4.79
N THR A 187 -26.36 38.12 -5.52
CA THR A 187 -26.84 36.74 -5.37
C THR A 187 -25.95 35.99 -4.36
N GLY A 188 -26.47 35.81 -3.17
CA GLY A 188 -25.79 35.16 -2.10
C GLY A 188 -25.33 33.75 -2.45
N GLY A 189 -24.03 33.48 -2.29
CA GLY A 189 -23.62 32.15 -1.86
C GLY A 189 -22.88 31.23 -2.82
N THR A 190 -22.39 31.62 -3.98
CA THR A 190 -21.51 30.78 -4.78
C THR A 190 -20.05 31.26 -4.70
N LEU A 191 -19.12 30.38 -4.34
CA LEU A 191 -17.69 30.63 -4.48
C LEU A 191 -17.41 31.00 -5.94
N SER A 192 -16.57 32.01 -6.19
CA SER A 192 -16.14 32.35 -7.54
C SER A 192 -15.51 31.11 -8.19
N SER A 193 -15.93 30.79 -9.42
CA SER A 193 -15.27 29.75 -10.23
C SER A 193 -13.92 30.23 -10.79
N ALA A 194 -13.57 31.51 -10.59
CA ALA A 194 -12.29 32.06 -11.01
C ALA A 194 -11.16 31.52 -10.11
N ARG A 195 -10.13 30.95 -10.73
CA ARG A 195 -8.92 30.52 -10.05
C ARG A 195 -8.11 31.72 -9.57
N SER A 196 -7.60 31.70 -8.37
CA SER A 196 -6.77 32.79 -7.82
C SER A 196 -5.32 32.78 -8.36
N GLY A 197 -4.93 31.72 -9.09
CA GLY A 197 -3.53 31.46 -9.42
C GLY A 197 -2.73 30.88 -8.26
N VAL A 198 -3.42 30.55 -7.14
CA VAL A 198 -2.86 29.91 -5.95
C VAL A 198 -3.47 28.54 -5.78
N ILE A 199 -2.62 27.58 -5.43
CA ILE A 199 -3.00 26.20 -5.17
C ILE A 199 -2.47 25.73 -3.81
N LEU A 200 -2.97 24.63 -3.29
CA LEU A 200 -2.27 23.88 -2.29
C LEU A 200 -1.24 22.99 -3.01
N ARG A 201 0.05 23.10 -2.65
CA ARG A 201 1.14 22.43 -3.37
C ARG A 201 0.92 20.91 -3.43
N THR A 202 1.13 20.32 -4.60
CA THR A 202 0.93 18.88 -4.84
C THR A 202 2.19 18.04 -4.53
N HIS A 203 3.31 18.69 -4.33
CA HIS A 203 4.63 18.15 -3.96
C HIS A 203 5.48 19.25 -3.32
N THR A 204 6.65 18.91 -2.78
CA THR A 204 7.53 19.88 -2.16
C THR A 204 8.54 20.52 -3.13
N SER A 205 8.51 20.16 -4.42
CA SER A 205 9.38 20.72 -5.47
C SER A 205 9.33 22.25 -5.60
N PRO A 206 8.22 22.98 -5.33
CA PRO A 206 8.25 24.45 -5.30
C PRO A 206 9.31 25.03 -4.39
N VAL A 207 9.64 24.35 -3.30
CA VAL A 207 10.72 24.78 -2.38
C VAL A 207 12.07 24.72 -3.06
N GLN A 208 12.29 23.73 -3.92
CA GLN A 208 13.52 23.60 -4.72
C GLN A 208 13.68 24.79 -5.69
N ILE A 209 12.59 25.20 -6.36
CA ILE A 209 12.57 26.38 -7.23
C ILE A 209 12.90 27.65 -6.42
N ARG A 210 12.28 27.81 -5.25
CA ARG A 210 12.56 28.95 -4.36
C ARG A 210 14.00 28.95 -3.89
N ALA A 211 14.58 27.81 -3.56
CA ALA A 211 15.96 27.68 -3.15
C ALA A 211 16.92 28.09 -4.28
N MET A 212 16.71 27.59 -5.51
CA MET A 212 17.53 27.96 -6.67
C MET A 212 17.43 29.44 -7.02
N LEU A 213 16.29 30.09 -6.81
CA LEU A 213 16.10 31.53 -7.08
C LEU A 213 16.72 32.41 -6.01
N SER A 214 16.95 31.95 -4.79
CA SER A 214 17.31 32.80 -3.64
C SER A 214 18.65 32.48 -3.01
N ARG A 215 19.26 31.33 -3.32
CA ARG A 215 20.51 30.88 -2.71
C ARG A 215 21.64 30.79 -3.75
N PRO A 216 22.88 30.96 -3.33
CA PRO A 216 24.03 30.77 -4.21
C PRO A 216 24.23 29.27 -4.53
N LEU A 217 24.93 29.02 -5.64
CA LEU A 217 25.43 27.70 -5.99
C LEU A 217 26.89 27.53 -5.46
N PRO A 218 27.32 26.29 -5.12
CA PRO A 218 26.54 25.02 -5.20
C PRO A 218 25.41 24.97 -4.18
N LEU A 219 24.35 24.23 -4.51
CA LEU A 219 23.13 24.12 -3.70
C LEU A 219 22.81 22.66 -3.40
N TYR A 220 22.71 22.31 -2.12
CA TYR A 220 22.28 21.00 -1.63
C TYR A 220 21.18 21.23 -0.60
N VAL A 221 19.93 20.93 -0.96
CA VAL A 221 18.79 21.15 -0.07
C VAL A 221 17.88 19.93 0.02
N VAL A 222 17.28 19.78 1.20
CA VAL A 222 16.22 18.82 1.48
C VAL A 222 14.97 19.57 1.93
N SER A 223 13.83 19.23 1.36
CA SER A 223 12.58 19.97 1.55
C SER A 223 11.49 19.03 2.10
N PRO A 224 11.41 18.84 3.43
CA PRO A 224 10.28 18.16 4.04
C PRO A 224 9.04 19.06 4.04
N GLY A 225 7.87 18.49 3.86
CA GLY A 225 6.66 19.29 3.95
C GLY A 225 5.38 18.56 3.58
N ARG A 226 4.26 19.19 3.97
CA ARG A 226 2.93 18.72 3.67
C ARG A 226 2.56 19.02 2.22
N CYS A 227 1.87 18.05 1.59
CA CYS A 227 1.39 18.12 0.22
C CYS A 227 -0.10 17.78 0.18
N TYR A 228 -0.76 18.20 -0.91
CA TYR A 228 -2.20 18.12 -1.06
C TYR A 228 -2.56 17.61 -2.44
N ARG A 229 -3.45 16.62 -2.51
CA ARG A 229 -4.03 16.13 -3.78
C ARG A 229 -5.51 15.87 -3.61
N ALA A 230 -6.25 15.94 -4.68
CA ALA A 230 -7.70 15.67 -4.65
C ALA A 230 -8.02 14.17 -4.63
N ASP A 231 -7.17 13.36 -4.00
CA ASP A 231 -7.32 11.93 -3.87
C ASP A 231 -8.42 11.56 -2.87
N ALA A 232 -9.11 10.46 -3.13
CA ALA A 232 -10.00 9.85 -2.15
C ALA A 232 -9.19 9.19 -1.03
N LEU A 233 -9.67 9.34 0.21
CA LEU A 233 -9.04 8.69 1.36
C LEU A 233 -9.29 7.19 1.35
N ASP A 234 -8.20 6.40 1.25
CA ASP A 234 -8.23 4.94 1.35
C ASP A 234 -7.04 4.41 2.21
N ALA A 235 -6.76 3.11 2.18
CA ALA A 235 -5.67 2.52 2.95
C ALA A 235 -4.26 2.94 2.48
N THR A 236 -4.13 3.51 1.29
CA THR A 236 -2.86 3.83 0.62
C THR A 236 -2.74 5.28 0.16
N HIS A 237 -3.86 5.99 0.07
CA HIS A 237 -3.95 7.38 -0.37
C HIS A 237 -4.60 8.27 0.67
N SER A 238 -4.11 9.49 0.77
CA SER A 238 -4.67 10.55 1.61
C SER A 238 -4.64 11.87 0.86
N PRO A 239 -5.70 12.70 0.92
CA PRO A 239 -5.69 14.04 0.32
C PRO A 239 -4.65 14.97 0.92
N VAL A 240 -4.17 14.65 2.11
CA VAL A 240 -3.11 15.36 2.82
C VAL A 240 -2.05 14.33 3.23
N PHE A 241 -0.82 14.52 2.77
CA PHE A 241 0.31 13.66 3.05
C PHE A 241 1.60 14.47 3.13
N HIS A 242 2.70 13.84 3.52
CA HIS A 242 3.99 14.52 3.63
C HIS A 242 4.99 13.92 2.66
N GLN A 243 5.76 14.80 2.04
CA GLN A 243 6.91 14.43 1.22
C GLN A 243 8.20 15.04 1.78
N ILE A 244 9.29 14.43 1.41
CA ILE A 244 10.61 15.03 1.52
C ILE A 244 11.27 14.90 0.16
N GLU A 245 11.80 16.01 -0.35
CA GLU A 245 12.49 16.04 -1.63
C GLU A 245 13.90 16.57 -1.46
N CYS A 246 14.82 15.94 -2.17
CA CYS A 246 16.23 16.34 -2.26
C CYS A 246 16.51 17.00 -3.59
N LEU A 247 17.29 18.09 -3.55
CA LEU A 247 17.87 18.73 -4.71
C LEU A 247 19.37 18.96 -4.47
N ALA A 248 20.19 18.57 -5.44
CA ALA A 248 21.58 18.97 -5.52
C ALA A 248 21.82 19.67 -6.86
N VAL A 249 22.48 20.83 -6.85
CA VAL A 249 22.89 21.58 -8.05
C VAL A 249 24.34 22.02 -7.86
N ASP A 250 25.20 21.47 -8.69
CA ASP A 250 26.65 21.77 -8.66
C ASP A 250 27.28 21.55 -10.03
N GLU A 251 28.56 21.85 -10.19
CA GLU A 251 29.29 21.54 -11.41
C GLU A 251 29.55 20.04 -11.55
N GLY A 252 29.17 19.47 -12.68
CA GLY A 252 29.52 18.09 -13.04
C GLY A 252 28.81 16.97 -12.29
N LEU A 253 27.68 17.24 -11.63
CA LEU A 253 26.85 16.19 -11.03
C LEU A 253 26.29 15.24 -12.08
N THR A 254 26.21 13.96 -11.74
CA THR A 254 25.82 12.86 -12.62
C THR A 254 24.77 11.96 -12.01
N MET A 255 24.21 11.05 -12.83
CA MET A 255 23.38 9.95 -12.33
C MET A 255 24.09 9.03 -11.32
N ALA A 256 25.43 8.98 -11.32
CA ALA A 256 26.18 8.20 -10.36
C ALA A 256 26.11 8.84 -8.96
N ASP A 257 26.17 10.16 -8.88
CA ASP A 257 26.05 10.92 -7.64
C ASP A 257 24.62 10.77 -7.05
N LEU A 258 23.59 10.88 -7.91
CA LEU A 258 22.20 10.59 -7.53
C LEU A 258 22.05 9.19 -6.95
N ARG A 259 22.62 8.18 -7.62
CA ARG A 259 22.54 6.78 -7.15
C ARG A 259 23.27 6.61 -5.82
N GLY A 260 24.40 7.27 -5.63
CA GLY A 260 25.13 7.28 -4.36
C GLY A 260 24.31 7.88 -3.22
N ALA A 261 23.69 9.04 -3.43
CA ALA A 261 22.84 9.70 -2.45
C ALA A 261 21.63 8.83 -2.05
N ILE A 262 20.96 8.21 -3.03
CA ILE A 262 19.82 7.31 -2.77
C ILE A 262 20.29 6.04 -2.04
N GLN A 263 21.43 5.44 -2.38
CA GLN A 263 21.94 4.27 -1.68
C GLN A 263 22.28 4.60 -0.24
N SER A 264 22.93 5.73 0.02
CA SER A 264 23.22 6.21 1.38
C SER A 264 21.95 6.41 2.22
N PHE A 265 20.89 6.94 1.60
CA PHE A 265 19.58 7.06 2.23
C PHE A 265 19.00 5.68 2.56
N VAL A 266 19.01 4.74 1.62
CA VAL A 266 18.47 3.38 1.82
C VAL A 266 19.21 2.67 2.95
N ASP A 267 20.54 2.76 2.98
CA ASP A 267 21.36 2.12 4.02
C ASP A 267 21.07 2.71 5.41
N ALA A 268 20.91 4.04 5.51
CA ALA A 268 20.64 4.73 6.77
C ALA A 268 19.24 4.44 7.32
N MET A 269 18.23 4.32 6.44
CA MET A 269 16.82 4.15 6.86
C MET A 269 16.38 2.71 7.02
N PHE A 270 16.88 1.80 6.19
CA PHE A 270 16.38 0.43 6.10
C PHE A 270 17.46 -0.63 6.39
N GLY A 271 18.70 -0.21 6.63
CA GLY A 271 19.83 -1.06 6.94
C GLY A 271 20.72 -1.35 5.73
N GLU A 272 21.98 -1.58 6.01
CA GLU A 272 23.02 -1.78 5.01
C GLU A 272 22.83 -3.03 4.14
N GLY A 273 23.37 -2.96 2.92
CA GLY A 273 23.45 -4.07 1.99
C GLY A 273 22.16 -4.37 1.21
N LEU A 274 21.15 -3.51 1.28
CA LEU A 274 19.98 -3.57 0.42
C LEU A 274 20.33 -2.99 -0.96
N ARG A 275 20.00 -3.73 -2.01
CA ARG A 275 20.24 -3.28 -3.37
C ARG A 275 19.18 -2.30 -3.83
N THR A 276 19.58 -1.28 -4.59
CA THR A 276 18.66 -0.38 -5.28
C THR A 276 18.56 -0.72 -6.76
N ARG A 277 17.40 -0.51 -7.34
CA ARG A 277 17.11 -0.71 -8.77
C ARG A 277 16.44 0.53 -9.32
N PHE A 278 16.96 1.03 -10.42
CA PHE A 278 16.44 2.18 -11.15
C PHE A 278 15.74 1.68 -12.41
N ARG A 279 14.50 2.08 -12.58
CA ARG A 279 13.69 1.79 -13.76
C ARG A 279 13.39 3.10 -14.47
N PRO A 280 13.70 3.24 -15.77
CA PRO A 280 13.38 4.45 -16.52
C PRO A 280 11.90 4.83 -16.38
N ASP A 281 11.65 6.10 -16.16
CA ASP A 281 10.32 6.70 -16.10
C ASP A 281 10.37 8.11 -16.69
N PHE A 282 9.25 8.83 -16.67
CA PHE A 282 9.16 10.18 -17.16
C PHE A 282 8.56 11.13 -16.14
N PHE A 283 9.31 12.20 -15.83
CA PHE A 283 8.80 13.35 -15.08
C PHE A 283 9.15 14.64 -15.85
N PRO A 284 8.24 15.64 -15.95
CA PRO A 284 8.51 16.87 -16.71
C PRO A 284 9.75 17.63 -16.24
N PHE A 285 10.04 17.56 -14.94
CA PHE A 285 11.10 18.33 -14.27
C PHE A 285 12.45 17.62 -14.20
N THR A 286 12.55 16.37 -14.67
CA THR A 286 13.82 15.62 -14.72
C THR A 286 14.03 14.95 -16.08
N GLU A 287 15.31 14.83 -16.50
CA GLU A 287 15.75 14.15 -17.72
C GLU A 287 17.22 13.76 -17.60
N PRO A 288 17.58 12.47 -17.56
CA PRO A 288 16.69 11.31 -17.50
C PRO A 288 16.00 11.17 -16.14
N SER A 289 14.85 10.47 -16.17
CA SER A 289 14.05 10.19 -14.98
C SER A 289 14.03 8.69 -14.68
N ALA A 290 13.81 8.33 -13.43
CA ALA A 290 13.68 6.93 -13.02
C ALA A 290 12.82 6.77 -11.76
N ASP A 291 12.10 5.67 -11.68
CA ASP A 291 11.60 5.12 -10.43
C ASP A 291 12.69 4.33 -9.71
N VAL A 292 12.75 4.47 -8.41
CA VAL A 292 13.67 3.73 -7.56
C VAL A 292 12.92 2.69 -6.74
N SER A 293 13.39 1.47 -6.83
CA SER A 293 12.97 0.40 -5.92
C SER A 293 14.16 -0.09 -5.10
N MET A 294 13.93 -0.36 -3.82
CA MET A 294 14.88 -1.08 -2.98
C MET A 294 14.50 -2.55 -2.85
N GLU A 295 15.48 -3.40 -2.63
CA GLU A 295 15.25 -4.79 -2.25
C GLU A 295 14.43 -4.85 -0.96
N CYS A 296 13.44 -5.73 -0.90
CA CYS A 296 12.60 -5.84 0.29
C CYS A 296 13.45 -6.16 1.54
N HIS A 297 13.49 -5.26 2.50
CA HIS A 297 14.28 -5.41 3.72
C HIS A 297 13.80 -6.58 4.61
N ILE A 298 12.54 -7.01 4.46
CA ILE A 298 11.98 -8.13 5.22
C ILE A 298 12.38 -9.48 4.61
N CYS A 299 12.05 -9.75 3.34
CA CYS A 299 12.29 -11.06 2.74
C CYS A 299 13.62 -11.16 1.97
N ARG A 300 14.28 -10.05 1.71
CA ARG A 300 15.55 -9.99 0.94
C ARG A 300 15.51 -10.86 -0.32
N GLY A 301 14.38 -10.76 -1.05
CA GLY A 301 14.14 -11.53 -2.27
C GLY A 301 13.79 -13.01 -2.06
N ALA A 302 13.73 -13.53 -0.83
CA ALA A 302 13.41 -14.94 -0.58
C ALA A 302 12.02 -15.33 -1.09
N SER A 303 11.04 -14.42 -0.99
CA SER A 303 9.66 -14.66 -1.45
C SER A 303 9.49 -14.85 -2.97
N THR A 304 10.52 -14.50 -3.76
CA THR A 304 10.49 -14.67 -5.22
C THR A 304 11.06 -16.01 -5.68
N ARG A 305 11.64 -16.80 -4.77
CA ARG A 305 12.24 -18.10 -5.06
C ARG A 305 11.17 -19.19 -5.10
N PRO A 306 11.31 -20.24 -5.92
CA PRO A 306 10.41 -21.39 -5.87
C PRO A 306 10.31 -21.97 -4.46
N GLY A 307 9.07 -22.08 -3.94
CA GLY A 307 8.81 -22.53 -2.57
C GLY A 307 9.10 -21.51 -1.46
N GLY A 308 9.38 -20.25 -1.82
CA GLY A 308 9.56 -19.16 -0.85
C GLY A 308 8.24 -18.74 -0.18
N GLU A 309 8.30 -18.42 1.10
CA GLU A 309 7.14 -17.94 1.83
C GLU A 309 6.64 -16.58 1.28
N PRO A 310 5.31 -16.37 1.19
CA PRO A 310 4.75 -15.10 0.74
C PRO A 310 5.17 -13.94 1.65
N CYS A 311 5.63 -12.85 1.04
CA CYS A 311 5.95 -11.62 1.76
C CYS A 311 4.84 -10.58 1.58
N ARG A 312 4.19 -10.19 2.66
CA ARG A 312 3.11 -9.18 2.64
C ARG A 312 3.62 -7.79 2.31
N VAL A 313 4.84 -7.44 2.70
CA VAL A 313 5.42 -6.10 2.52
C VAL A 313 5.70 -5.80 1.04
N CYS A 314 6.39 -6.70 0.33
CA CYS A 314 6.66 -6.53 -1.09
C CYS A 314 5.65 -7.26 -2.00
N ARG A 315 4.59 -7.85 -1.44
CA ARG A 315 3.61 -8.68 -2.16
C ARG A 315 4.29 -9.77 -3.01
N SER A 316 5.32 -10.36 -2.44
CA SER A 316 6.18 -11.40 -3.05
C SER A 316 6.91 -10.98 -4.32
N GLN A 317 7.04 -9.68 -4.57
CA GLN A 317 7.81 -9.16 -5.71
C GLN A 317 9.32 -9.03 -5.42
N GLY A 318 9.72 -9.07 -4.15
CA GLY A 318 11.12 -8.91 -3.72
C GLY A 318 11.64 -7.47 -3.76
N TRP A 319 10.87 -6.53 -4.31
CA TRP A 319 11.21 -5.12 -4.47
C TRP A 319 10.11 -4.21 -3.95
N ILE A 320 10.49 -3.05 -3.42
CA ILE A 320 9.57 -2.02 -2.91
C ILE A 320 9.97 -0.71 -3.58
N GLU A 321 9.05 -0.09 -4.30
CA GLU A 321 9.22 1.25 -4.86
C GLU A 321 9.20 2.27 -3.73
N ILE A 322 10.22 3.16 -3.72
CA ILE A 322 10.47 4.11 -2.63
C ILE A 322 10.49 5.57 -3.07
N ALA A 323 10.91 5.87 -4.29
CA ALA A 323 11.13 7.24 -4.74
C ALA A 323 11.03 7.37 -6.27
N GLY A 324 10.62 8.54 -6.74
CA GLY A 324 10.92 9.02 -8.08
C GLY A 324 12.18 9.90 -8.07
N CYS A 325 12.99 9.84 -9.12
CA CYS A 325 14.26 10.60 -9.19
C CYS A 325 14.65 10.94 -10.62
N GLY A 326 15.65 11.81 -10.76
CA GLY A 326 16.27 12.08 -12.05
C GLY A 326 17.28 13.23 -12.00
N MET A 327 17.95 13.44 -13.13
CA MET A 327 18.72 14.65 -13.33
C MET A 327 17.77 15.83 -13.57
N VAL A 328 18.04 16.97 -12.96
CA VAL A 328 17.19 18.17 -13.13
C VAL A 328 17.15 18.56 -14.61
N ASN A 329 15.95 18.71 -15.15
CA ASN A 329 15.80 19.13 -16.53
C ASN A 329 16.46 20.49 -16.75
N PRO A 330 17.30 20.68 -17.78
CA PRO A 330 17.96 21.97 -18.06
C PRO A 330 16.98 23.14 -18.14
N ARG A 331 15.75 22.92 -18.59
CA ARG A 331 14.71 23.97 -18.64
C ARG A 331 14.32 24.46 -17.25
N VAL A 332 14.33 23.58 -16.24
CA VAL A 332 14.08 23.96 -14.84
C VAL A 332 15.23 24.81 -14.31
N LEU A 333 16.49 24.44 -14.59
CA LEU A 333 17.66 25.23 -14.23
C LEU A 333 17.60 26.63 -14.85
N VAL A 334 17.32 26.72 -16.15
CA VAL A 334 17.19 27.99 -16.87
C VAL A 334 16.02 28.83 -16.33
N ALA A 335 14.87 28.23 -16.01
CA ALA A 335 13.72 28.94 -15.41
C ALA A 335 14.10 29.58 -14.04
N CYS A 336 15.08 29.01 -13.35
CA CYS A 336 15.61 29.53 -12.08
C CYS A 336 16.86 30.47 -12.27
N GLY A 337 17.22 30.77 -13.51
CA GLY A 337 18.40 31.63 -13.80
C GLY A 337 19.75 30.93 -13.60
N VAL A 338 19.76 29.59 -13.54
CA VAL A 338 20.97 28.78 -13.42
C VAL A 338 21.55 28.49 -14.80
N ASP A 339 22.84 28.69 -14.99
CA ASP A 339 23.55 28.36 -16.21
C ASP A 339 23.67 26.83 -16.38
N SER A 340 22.83 26.28 -17.25
CA SER A 340 22.75 24.81 -17.50
C SER A 340 23.94 24.25 -18.30
N ASP A 341 24.79 25.11 -18.89
CA ASP A 341 26.02 24.67 -19.56
C ASP A 341 27.15 24.43 -18.54
N ARG A 342 27.07 25.08 -17.39
CA ARG A 342 28.05 24.97 -16.30
C ARG A 342 27.59 24.06 -15.18
N TYR A 343 26.33 24.14 -14.80
CA TYR A 343 25.76 23.40 -13.66
C TYR A 343 24.84 22.29 -14.13
N SER A 344 24.93 21.18 -13.45
CA SER A 344 23.94 20.09 -13.52
C SER A 344 23.33 19.87 -12.14
N GLY A 345 22.25 19.11 -12.09
CA GLY A 345 21.63 18.79 -10.81
C GLY A 345 20.91 17.48 -10.85
N PHE A 346 20.61 16.95 -9.69
CA PHE A 346 19.70 15.83 -9.54
C PHE A 346 18.69 16.10 -8.43
N ALA A 347 17.55 15.46 -8.54
CA ALA A 347 16.51 15.50 -7.53
C ALA A 347 15.86 14.13 -7.34
N PHE A 348 15.32 13.89 -6.15
CA PHE A 348 14.47 12.75 -5.87
C PHE A 348 13.51 13.08 -4.73
N GLY A 349 12.34 12.44 -4.73
CA GLY A 349 11.29 12.67 -3.75
C GLY A 349 10.68 11.37 -3.26
N LEU A 350 10.30 11.37 -1.99
CA LEU A 350 9.64 10.22 -1.34
C LEU A 350 8.57 10.67 -0.35
N GLY A 351 7.57 9.79 -0.14
CA GLY A 351 6.51 10.00 0.84
C GLY A 351 6.98 9.62 2.24
N ILE A 352 6.77 10.50 3.22
CA ILE A 352 7.17 10.27 4.62
C ILE A 352 6.31 9.17 5.23
N GLU A 353 4.98 9.22 5.04
CA GLU A 353 4.06 8.15 5.49
C GLU A 353 4.42 6.81 4.87
N ARG A 354 4.77 6.77 3.58
CA ARG A 354 5.14 5.53 2.91
C ARG A 354 6.42 4.95 3.51
N THR A 355 7.40 5.79 3.83
CA THR A 355 8.64 5.37 4.50
C THR A 355 8.34 4.80 5.89
N LEU A 356 7.49 5.47 6.68
CA LEU A 356 7.00 4.99 7.96
C LEU A 356 6.30 3.62 7.82
N MET A 357 5.35 3.52 6.88
CA MET A 357 4.58 2.30 6.65
C MET A 357 5.48 1.12 6.29
N ILE A 358 6.45 1.34 5.40
CA ILE A 358 7.41 0.32 4.98
C ILE A 358 8.31 -0.10 6.15
N GLY A 359 8.88 0.86 6.88
CA GLY A 359 9.85 0.61 7.96
C GLY A 359 9.23 -0.08 9.18
N HIS A 360 7.97 0.20 9.48
CA HIS A 360 7.32 -0.22 10.73
C HIS A 360 6.10 -1.12 10.52
N GLY A 361 5.83 -1.57 9.29
CA GLY A 361 4.73 -2.50 9.00
C GLY A 361 3.33 -1.90 9.18
N VAL A 362 3.19 -0.58 9.13
CA VAL A 362 1.88 0.08 9.13
C VAL A 362 1.19 -0.21 7.80
N THR A 363 0.01 -0.81 7.85
CA THR A 363 -0.70 -1.31 6.66
C THR A 363 -1.74 -0.36 6.11
N ASP A 364 -2.09 0.69 6.86
CA ASP A 364 -3.15 1.62 6.53
C ASP A 364 -2.73 3.06 6.87
N ILE A 365 -2.66 3.93 5.84
CA ILE A 365 -2.24 5.32 6.00
C ILE A 365 -3.20 6.11 6.90
N ARG A 366 -4.47 5.71 6.99
CA ARG A 366 -5.48 6.39 7.81
C ARG A 366 -5.09 6.43 9.28
N ALA A 367 -4.37 5.42 9.77
CA ALA A 367 -3.85 5.41 11.15
C ALA A 367 -2.96 6.62 11.46
N THR A 368 -2.34 7.23 10.45
CA THR A 368 -1.49 8.43 10.61
C THR A 368 -2.27 9.73 10.73
N ILE A 369 -3.57 9.75 10.41
CA ILE A 369 -4.40 10.96 10.36
C ILE A 369 -5.67 10.90 11.23
N GLU A 370 -6.08 9.71 11.68
CA GLU A 370 -7.29 9.53 12.50
C GLU A 370 -7.17 10.12 13.92
N GLY A 371 -5.95 10.45 14.36
CA GLY A 371 -5.71 11.09 15.65
C GLY A 371 -5.83 10.15 16.86
N ASP A 372 -5.77 8.83 16.65
CA ASP A 372 -5.73 7.87 17.76
C ASP A 372 -4.40 7.95 18.49
N VAL A 373 -4.43 8.47 19.71
CA VAL A 373 -3.22 8.64 20.54
C VAL A 373 -2.53 7.29 20.86
N ARG A 374 -3.25 6.17 20.80
CA ARG A 374 -2.66 4.84 21.01
C ARG A 374 -1.69 4.49 19.91
N PHE A 375 -1.99 4.90 18.67
CA PHE A 375 -1.10 4.76 17.54
C PHE A 375 0.24 5.49 17.78
N SER A 376 0.18 6.78 18.09
CA SER A 376 1.40 7.57 18.37
C SER A 376 2.19 7.02 19.56
N ARG A 377 1.49 6.61 20.63
CA ARG A 377 2.12 6.06 21.83
C ARG A 377 2.85 4.74 21.60
N ALA A 378 2.42 3.94 20.62
CA ALA A 378 3.11 2.70 20.27
C ALA A 378 4.53 2.95 19.72
N PHE A 379 4.80 4.14 19.16
CA PHE A 379 6.12 4.53 18.68
C PHE A 379 6.98 5.26 19.75
N GLY A 380 6.36 5.78 20.81
CA GLY A 380 7.09 6.50 21.86
C GLY A 380 7.63 7.86 21.40
N THR A 381 8.86 8.17 21.77
CA THR A 381 9.54 9.42 21.43
C THR A 381 10.64 9.30 20.39
N GLU A 382 10.97 8.07 20.00
CA GLU A 382 12.01 7.74 19.01
C GLU A 382 11.49 6.67 18.05
N ILE A 383 11.93 6.71 16.78
CA ILE A 383 11.49 5.82 15.70
C ILE A 383 12.69 5.29 14.92
#